data_45b39006452a3587f17159dba57bb0c9
#
_entry.id   45b39006452a3587f17159dba57bb0c9
#
_cell.length_a   1.000
_cell.length_b   1.000
_cell.length_c   1.000
_cell.angle_alpha   90.00
_cell.angle_beta   90.00
_cell.angle_gamma   90.00
#
_symmetry.space_group_name_H-M   'P 1'
#
loop_
_entity.id
_entity.type
_entity.pdbx_description
1 polymer ?
#
loop_
_entity_poly.entity_id
_entity_poly.type
_entity_poly.pdbx_seq_one_letter_code
_entity_poly.pdbx_strand_id
1 'polypeptide(L)'
;MLHTVACAALKSKKCLELRYDGFTRVVEVHAVGVTKDGNEVMRVWQVRGGSNSRQPTGFKLLRLDEAFTAHMTDEQSHAPRPDYKRGDPAMKIIYCEI
;
A
#
# COMPACT_ATOMS: atom_id res chain seq x y z
N MET A 1 3.04 0.65 -14.55
CA MET A 1 3.95 0.70 -13.40
C MET A 1 3.15 0.56 -12.13
N LEU A 2 3.70 -0.10 -11.14
CA LEU A 2 2.95 -0.42 -9.91
C LEU A 2 2.48 0.80 -9.14
N HIS A 3 3.26 1.89 -9.13
CA HIS A 3 2.81 3.10 -8.44
C HIS A 3 1.54 3.68 -9.07
N THR A 4 1.36 3.53 -10.37
CA THR A 4 0.16 4.00 -11.05
C THR A 4 -1.07 3.21 -10.60
N VAL A 5 -0.96 1.88 -10.52
CA VAL A 5 -2.05 1.03 -10.04
C VAL A 5 -2.37 1.33 -8.58
N ALA A 6 -1.33 1.48 -7.76
CA ALA A 6 -1.51 1.79 -6.33
C ALA A 6 -2.19 3.14 -6.13
N CYS A 7 -1.78 4.17 -6.87
CA CYS A 7 -2.43 5.47 -6.78
C CYS A 7 -3.86 5.45 -7.31
N ALA A 8 -4.13 4.66 -8.36
CA ALA A 8 -5.49 4.49 -8.86
C ALA A 8 -6.40 3.86 -7.80
N ALA A 9 -5.92 2.82 -7.12
CA ALA A 9 -6.67 2.17 -6.04
C ALA A 9 -6.96 3.16 -4.91
N LEU A 10 -5.95 3.95 -4.51
CA LEU A 10 -6.10 4.97 -3.49
C LEU A 10 -7.19 5.98 -3.86
N LYS A 11 -7.12 6.53 -5.07
CA LYS A 11 -8.05 7.57 -5.52
C LYS A 11 -9.45 7.04 -5.71
N SER A 12 -9.59 5.78 -6.12
CA SER A 12 -10.88 5.14 -6.30
C SER A 12 -11.46 4.59 -5.01
N LYS A 13 -10.70 4.62 -3.92
CA LYS A 13 -11.08 4.05 -2.62
C LYS A 13 -11.43 2.58 -2.73
N LYS A 14 -10.61 1.85 -3.48
CA LYS A 14 -10.73 0.41 -3.66
C LYS A 14 -9.50 -0.28 -3.09
N CYS A 15 -9.69 -1.49 -2.58
CA CYS A 15 -8.58 -2.30 -2.11
C CYS A 15 -7.72 -2.77 -3.27
N LEU A 16 -6.43 -2.93 -3.00
CA LEU A 16 -5.46 -3.48 -3.94
C LEU A 16 -5.12 -4.90 -3.50
N GLU A 17 -5.16 -5.84 -4.43
CA GLU A 17 -4.70 -7.20 -4.17
C GLU A 17 -3.35 -7.40 -4.84
N LEU A 18 -2.40 -7.99 -4.11
CA LEU A 18 -1.04 -8.20 -4.60
C LEU A 18 -0.42 -9.41 -3.94
N ARG A 19 0.71 -9.87 -4.51
CA ARG A 19 1.57 -10.85 -3.84
C ARG A 19 2.82 -10.15 -3.33
N TYR A 20 3.19 -10.45 -2.11
CA TYR A 20 4.34 -9.85 -1.45
C TYR A 20 4.92 -10.87 -0.48
N ASP A 21 6.24 -11.15 -0.58
CA ASP A 21 6.92 -12.16 0.23
C ASP A 21 6.22 -13.53 0.19
N GLY A 22 5.70 -13.91 -0.98
CA GLY A 22 5.04 -15.20 -1.17
C GLY A 22 3.61 -15.28 -0.67
N PHE A 23 3.06 -14.18 -0.15
CA PHE A 23 1.68 -14.15 0.35
C PHE A 23 0.79 -13.30 -0.55
N THR A 24 -0.44 -13.77 -0.76
CA THR A 24 -1.48 -12.93 -1.35
C THR A 24 -2.02 -12.04 -0.24
N ARG A 25 -2.09 -10.73 -0.52
CA ARG A 25 -2.52 -9.72 0.45
C ARG A 25 -3.55 -8.80 -0.17
N VAL A 26 -4.48 -8.35 0.64
CA VAL A 26 -5.45 -7.32 0.27
C VAL A 26 -5.20 -6.12 1.16
N VAL A 27 -4.95 -4.97 0.54
CA VAL A 27 -4.50 -3.78 1.26
C VAL A 27 -5.30 -2.55 0.85
N GLU A 28 -5.36 -1.59 1.77
CA GLU A 28 -5.93 -0.26 1.53
C GLU A 28 -4.77 0.71 1.41
N VAL A 29 -4.61 1.30 0.24
CA VAL A 29 -3.47 2.19 -0.02
C VAL A 29 -3.73 3.56 0.61
N HIS A 30 -2.78 4.03 1.41
CA HIS A 30 -2.87 5.33 2.10
C HIS A 30 -1.93 6.36 1.49
N ALA A 31 -0.75 5.95 1.05
CA ALA A 31 0.20 6.85 0.41
C ALA A 31 1.15 6.03 -0.47
N VAL A 32 1.62 6.65 -1.54
CA VAL A 32 2.60 6.06 -2.45
C VAL A 32 3.66 7.11 -2.72
N GLY A 33 4.93 6.73 -2.64
CA GLY A 33 5.99 7.68 -2.85
C GLY A 33 7.36 7.03 -2.94
N VAL A 34 8.40 7.84 -2.75
CA VAL A 34 9.79 7.43 -2.88
C VAL A 34 10.54 7.79 -1.61
N THR A 35 11.31 6.84 -1.08
CA THR A 35 12.18 7.09 0.07
C THR A 35 13.38 7.93 -0.33
N LYS A 36 14.13 8.43 0.67
CA LYS A 36 15.36 9.20 0.42
C LYS A 36 16.40 8.41 -0.36
N ASP A 37 16.33 7.08 -0.30
CA ASP A 37 17.27 6.19 -1.01
C ASP A 37 16.79 5.82 -2.41
N GLY A 38 15.67 6.37 -2.86
CA GLY A 38 15.15 6.14 -4.20
C GLY A 38 14.28 4.91 -4.36
N ASN A 39 13.82 4.31 -3.26
CA ASN A 39 12.95 3.14 -3.32
C ASN A 39 11.50 3.57 -3.38
N GLU A 40 10.75 3.05 -4.36
CA GLU A 40 9.31 3.27 -4.41
C GLU A 40 8.63 2.40 -3.38
N VAL A 41 7.79 3.02 -2.56
CA VAL A 41 7.10 2.36 -1.43
C VAL A 41 5.65 2.80 -1.37
N MET A 42 4.84 2.01 -0.68
CA MET A 42 3.48 2.41 -0.37
C MET A 42 3.17 2.12 1.10
N ARG A 43 2.49 3.06 1.75
CA ARG A 43 1.93 2.87 3.08
C ARG A 43 0.54 2.32 2.91
N VAL A 44 0.29 1.15 3.49
CA VAL A 44 -0.98 0.45 3.33
C VAL A 44 -1.48 -0.03 4.68
N TRP A 45 -2.80 -0.23 4.78
CA TRP A 45 -3.40 -1.04 5.85
C TRP A 45 -3.72 -2.39 5.25
N GLN A 46 -3.11 -3.45 5.77
CA GLN A 46 -3.43 -4.79 5.30
C GLN A 46 -4.72 -5.26 5.95
N VAL A 47 -5.69 -5.57 5.10
CA VAL A 47 -7.02 -6.02 5.55
C VAL A 47 -6.96 -7.50 5.88
N ARG A 48 -6.30 -8.29 5.03
CA ARG A 48 -6.16 -9.73 5.19
C ARG A 48 -5.02 -10.23 4.32
N GLY A 49 -4.67 -11.49 4.51
CA GLY A 49 -3.59 -12.15 3.78
C GLY A 49 -2.47 -12.55 4.73
N GLY A 50 -1.38 -13.10 4.17
CA GLY A 50 -0.26 -13.54 4.97
C GLY A 50 0.75 -12.43 5.25
N SER A 51 1.64 -12.70 6.19
CA SER A 51 2.70 -11.77 6.55
C SER A 51 3.81 -12.50 7.29
N ASN A 52 5.06 -12.17 6.97
CA ASN A 52 6.21 -12.70 7.69
C ASN A 52 6.30 -12.17 9.12
N SER A 53 5.68 -11.03 9.39
CA SER A 53 5.71 -10.40 10.71
C SER A 53 4.69 -10.99 11.68
N ARG A 54 3.89 -11.97 11.24
CA ARG A 54 2.80 -12.55 12.03
C ARG A 54 1.71 -11.54 12.41
N GLN A 55 1.66 -10.43 11.69
CA GLN A 55 0.61 -9.41 11.85
C GLN A 55 -0.13 -9.29 10.52
N PRO A 56 -1.15 -10.13 10.30
CA PRO A 56 -1.85 -10.15 9.01
C PRO A 56 -2.72 -8.93 8.76
N THR A 57 -2.97 -8.12 9.78
CA THR A 57 -3.72 -6.87 9.64
C THR A 57 -2.91 -5.71 10.21
N GLY A 58 -3.20 -4.49 9.76
CA GLY A 58 -2.56 -3.30 10.27
C GLY A 58 -1.70 -2.58 9.25
N PHE A 59 -1.07 -1.49 9.68
CA PHE A 59 -0.22 -0.68 8.81
C PHE A 59 1.06 -1.40 8.44
N LYS A 60 1.43 -1.27 7.16
CA LYS A 60 2.68 -1.80 6.63
C LYS A 60 3.25 -0.82 5.61
N LEU A 61 4.57 -0.81 5.50
CA LEU A 61 5.27 -0.10 4.42
C LEU A 61 5.81 -1.16 3.47
N LEU A 62 5.31 -1.19 2.26
CA LEU A 62 5.68 -2.21 1.28
C LEU A 62 6.49 -1.58 0.14
N ARG A 63 7.54 -2.28 -0.31
CA ARG A 63 8.31 -1.84 -1.47
C ARG A 63 7.61 -2.29 -2.74
N LEU A 64 7.43 -1.35 -3.67
CA LEU A 64 6.73 -1.65 -4.91
C LEU A 64 7.53 -2.59 -5.81
N ASP A 65 8.87 -2.51 -5.77
CA ASP A 65 9.71 -3.39 -6.57
C ASP A 65 9.70 -4.85 -6.08
N GLU A 66 9.17 -5.10 -4.90
CA GLU A 66 9.02 -6.45 -4.34
C GLU A 66 7.60 -7.00 -4.46
N ALA A 67 6.68 -6.20 -4.99
CA ALA A 67 5.30 -6.61 -5.18
C ALA A 67 5.08 -7.24 -6.55
N PHE A 68 4.24 -8.25 -6.60
CA PHE A 68 3.88 -8.95 -7.83
C PHE A 68 2.38 -8.95 -8.02
N THR A 69 1.94 -8.97 -9.28
CA THR A 69 0.54 -9.17 -9.66
C THR A 69 -0.45 -8.23 -8.96
N ALA A 70 -0.06 -6.97 -8.78
CA ALA A 70 -0.93 -6.00 -8.13
C ALA A 70 -2.08 -5.60 -9.06
N HIS A 71 -3.31 -5.61 -8.53
CA HIS A 71 -4.48 -5.13 -9.27
C HIS A 71 -5.52 -4.55 -8.32
N MET A 72 -6.27 -3.57 -8.84
CA MET A 72 -7.35 -2.96 -8.10
C MET A 72 -8.56 -3.89 -8.08
N THR A 73 -9.17 -4.04 -6.90
CA THR A 73 -10.37 -4.87 -6.72
C THR A 73 -11.62 -3.99 -6.69
N ASP A 74 -12.77 -4.64 -6.60
CA ASP A 74 -14.04 -3.92 -6.37
C ASP A 74 -14.33 -3.72 -4.89
N GLU A 75 -13.50 -4.27 -4.01
CA GLU A 75 -13.70 -4.16 -2.58
C GLU A 75 -13.41 -2.74 -2.12
N GLN A 76 -14.31 -2.16 -1.33
CA GLN A 76 -14.14 -0.78 -0.86
C GLN A 76 -13.03 -0.67 0.18
N SER A 77 -12.15 0.31 0.00
CA SER A 77 -11.15 0.67 0.99
C SER A 77 -11.79 1.56 2.05
N HIS A 78 -11.39 1.36 3.30
CA HIS A 78 -11.82 2.20 4.42
C HIS A 78 -10.74 3.19 4.83
N ALA A 79 -9.77 3.45 3.95
CA ALA A 79 -8.76 4.46 4.20
C ALA A 79 -9.40 5.85 4.25
N PRO A 80 -8.93 6.76 5.13
CA PRO A 80 -7.82 6.55 6.04
C PRO A 80 -8.25 5.82 7.31
N ARG A 81 -7.39 4.90 7.75
CA ARG A 81 -7.58 4.22 9.03
C ARG A 81 -7.13 5.12 10.18
N PRO A 82 -7.65 4.89 11.40
CA PRO A 82 -7.15 5.63 12.56
C PRO A 82 -5.63 5.53 12.70
N ASP A 83 -5.03 6.59 13.19
CA ASP A 83 -3.58 6.76 13.37
C ASP A 83 -2.79 7.03 12.09
N TYR A 84 -3.44 7.05 10.92
CA TYR A 84 -2.77 7.49 9.71
C TYR A 84 -2.52 9.00 9.74
N LYS A 85 -1.32 9.41 9.33
CA LYS A 85 -0.96 10.80 9.22
C LYS A 85 -0.46 11.10 7.82
N ARG A 86 -0.97 12.15 7.19
CA ARG A 86 -0.47 12.64 5.91
C ARG A 86 0.96 13.11 6.06
N GLY A 87 1.69 13.11 4.94
CA GLY A 87 3.10 13.50 4.98
C GLY A 87 3.97 12.41 5.59
N ASP A 88 3.79 11.17 5.15
CA ASP A 88 4.51 10.01 5.69
C ASP A 88 6.00 10.28 5.72
N PRO A 89 6.65 10.22 6.90
CA PRO A 89 8.09 10.53 7.01
C PRO A 89 9.00 9.53 6.29
N ALA A 90 8.50 8.36 5.93
CA ALA A 90 9.28 7.40 5.14
C ALA A 90 9.44 7.83 3.68
N MET A 91 8.66 8.81 3.23
CA MET A 91 8.64 9.24 1.83
C MET A 91 9.22 10.63 1.69
N LYS A 92 10.30 10.75 0.90
CA LYS A 92 10.85 12.05 0.53
C LYS A 92 9.97 12.75 -0.48
N ILE A 93 9.43 11.98 -1.43
CA ILE A 93 8.51 12.47 -2.46
C ILE A 93 7.25 11.62 -2.35
N ILE A 94 6.09 12.28 -2.31
CA ILE A 94 4.80 11.60 -2.25
C ILE A 94 4.11 11.76 -3.59
N TYR A 95 3.82 10.63 -4.25
CA TYR A 95 3.10 10.63 -5.54
C TYR A 95 1.61 10.83 -5.33
N CYS A 96 1.05 10.18 -4.32
CA CYS A 96 -0.35 10.32 -3.95
C CYS A 96 -0.52 9.94 -2.48
N GLU A 97 -1.51 10.55 -1.84
CA GLU A 97 -1.87 10.23 -0.45
C GLU A 97 -3.35 10.53 -0.22
N ILE A 98 -3.94 9.77 0.70
CA ILE A 98 -5.34 9.96 1.02
C ILE A 98 -5.52 11.06 2.07
#